data_658a60f79f1c4897e10d1fb45725dbfa
#
_entry.id   658a60f79f1c4897e10d1fb45725dbfa
#
_cell.length_a   1.000
_cell.length_b   1.000
_cell.length_c   1.000
_cell.angle_alpha   90.00
_cell.angle_beta   90.00
_cell.angle_gamma   90.00
#
_symmetry.space_group_name_H-M   'P 1'
#
loop_
_entity.id
_entity.type
_entity.pdbx_description
1 polymer ?
#
loop_
_entity_poly.entity_id
_entity_poly.type
_entity_poly.pdbx_seq_one_letter_code
_entity_poly.pdbx_strand_id
1 'polypeptide(L)'
;MSLKGSNGKYSASVVVPVSAQKAWGVLTNYESMAGVMPDIQQAKVVSRSGRLVELLQTYKAPYTFGLSINARLQVQETPPSRMRYQLISGERIKELQGIWSITPVRGGVLVRHQLQVVPQLPSFLLGTYYELIETNLRQSMQILAQQMLKG
;
A
#
# COMPACT_ATOMS: atom_id res chain seq x y z
N MET A 1 -1.46 -15.68 5.42
CA MET A 1 -1.94 -14.35 4.98
C MET A 1 -3.43 -14.26 5.27
N SER A 2 -3.88 -13.14 5.79
CA SER A 2 -5.28 -12.89 6.12
C SER A 2 -5.74 -11.60 5.44
N LEU A 3 -6.95 -11.61 4.90
CA LEU A 3 -7.58 -10.42 4.31
C LEU A 3 -9.01 -10.35 4.80
N LYS A 4 -9.39 -9.20 5.35
CA LYS A 4 -10.75 -8.91 5.84
C LYS A 4 -11.20 -7.56 5.31
N GLY A 5 -12.51 -7.40 5.19
CA GLY A 5 -13.12 -6.13 4.81
C GLY A 5 -13.80 -6.17 3.46
N SER A 6 -14.39 -5.03 3.11
CA SER A 6 -15.14 -4.87 1.86
C SER A 6 -15.34 -3.39 1.57
N ASN A 7 -15.68 -3.09 0.31
CA ASN A 7 -16.17 -1.77 -0.12
C ASN A 7 -15.25 -0.61 0.29
N GLY A 8 -13.95 -0.81 0.11
CA GLY A 8 -12.97 0.24 0.35
C GLY A 8 -12.34 0.26 1.73
N LYS A 9 -12.74 -0.63 2.65
CA LYS A 9 -12.11 -0.76 3.96
C LYS A 9 -11.60 -2.16 4.14
N TYR A 10 -10.26 -2.31 4.24
CA TYR A 10 -9.60 -3.61 4.26
C TYR A 10 -8.52 -3.67 5.32
N SER A 11 -8.29 -4.88 5.82
CA SER A 11 -7.13 -5.19 6.67
C SER A 11 -6.51 -6.48 6.15
N ALA A 12 -5.24 -6.41 5.77
CA ALA A 12 -4.48 -7.55 5.30
C ALA A 12 -3.27 -7.76 6.20
N SER A 13 -2.89 -9.00 6.45
CA SER A 13 -1.74 -9.31 7.29
C SER A 13 -1.04 -10.57 6.83
N VAL A 14 0.26 -10.62 7.10
CA VAL A 14 1.11 -11.78 6.80
C VAL A 14 2.21 -11.87 7.85
N VAL A 15 2.58 -13.09 8.23
CA VAL A 15 3.74 -13.34 9.09
C VAL A 15 4.93 -13.67 8.21
N VAL A 16 6.06 -12.99 8.46
CA VAL A 16 7.29 -13.16 7.68
C VAL A 16 8.43 -13.45 8.66
N PRO A 17 9.24 -14.49 8.42
CA PRO A 17 10.35 -14.85 9.32
C PRO A 17 11.59 -13.99 9.08
N VAL A 18 11.48 -12.70 9.33
CA VAL A 18 12.57 -11.72 9.20
C VAL A 18 12.55 -10.77 10.39
N SER A 19 13.61 -9.96 10.52
CA SER A 19 13.66 -8.91 11.56
C SER A 19 12.76 -7.74 11.19
N ALA A 20 12.40 -6.95 12.19
CA ALA A 20 11.63 -5.73 11.98
C ALA A 20 12.39 -4.74 11.07
N GLN A 21 13.71 -4.62 11.25
CA GLN A 21 14.54 -3.75 10.42
C GLN A 21 14.54 -4.17 8.95
N LYS A 22 14.62 -5.47 8.69
CA LYS A 22 14.57 -5.99 7.31
C LYS A 22 13.22 -5.70 6.67
N ALA A 23 12.13 -5.96 7.39
CA ALA A 23 10.78 -5.69 6.92
C ALA A 23 10.58 -4.20 6.66
N TRP A 24 11.04 -3.36 7.58
CA TRP A 24 10.94 -1.90 7.46
C TRP A 24 11.68 -1.38 6.23
N GLY A 25 12.90 -1.85 6.02
CA GLY A 25 13.71 -1.44 4.87
C GLY A 25 13.04 -1.73 3.53
N VAL A 26 12.39 -2.89 3.41
CA VAL A 26 11.64 -3.24 2.20
C VAL A 26 10.39 -2.38 2.07
N LEU A 27 9.63 -2.23 3.16
CA LEU A 27 8.37 -1.49 3.17
C LEU A 27 8.55 -0.01 2.82
N THR A 28 9.65 0.60 3.25
CA THR A 28 9.92 2.03 3.05
C THR A 28 10.75 2.35 1.82
N ASN A 29 11.06 1.36 1.00
CA ASN A 29 11.69 1.57 -0.30
C ASN A 29 10.60 1.90 -1.33
N TYR A 30 10.02 3.08 -1.21
CA TYR A 30 8.80 3.48 -1.91
C TYR A 30 8.94 3.40 -3.43
N GLU A 31 10.05 3.89 -3.98
CA GLU A 31 10.21 3.95 -5.43
C GLU A 31 10.38 2.58 -6.07
N SER A 32 10.95 1.62 -5.34
CA SER A 32 11.08 0.27 -5.87
C SER A 32 9.75 -0.50 -5.87
N MET A 33 8.74 -0.03 -5.14
CA MET A 33 7.41 -0.65 -5.14
C MET A 33 6.78 -0.63 -6.53
N ALA A 34 7.06 0.38 -7.34
CA ALA A 34 6.54 0.47 -8.71
C ALA A 34 7.01 -0.69 -9.61
N GLY A 35 8.15 -1.29 -9.28
CA GLY A 35 8.67 -2.43 -10.06
C GLY A 35 8.17 -3.79 -9.59
N VAL A 36 7.53 -3.87 -8.42
CA VAL A 36 7.17 -5.13 -7.80
C VAL A 36 5.68 -5.26 -7.48
N MET A 37 5.01 -4.17 -7.12
CA MET A 37 3.58 -4.23 -6.77
C MET A 37 2.71 -4.20 -8.03
N PRO A 38 1.67 -5.07 -8.12
CA PRO A 38 0.88 -5.21 -9.34
C PRO A 38 0.05 -3.99 -9.68
N ASP A 39 -0.33 -3.18 -8.70
CA ASP A 39 -1.20 -2.02 -8.89
C ASP A 39 -0.47 -0.68 -8.98
N ILE A 40 0.81 -0.63 -8.60
CA ILE A 40 1.58 0.60 -8.61
C ILE A 40 2.39 0.69 -9.90
N GLN A 41 2.01 1.64 -10.77
CA GLN A 41 2.68 1.88 -12.04
C GLN A 41 3.93 2.74 -11.86
N GLN A 42 3.86 3.77 -11.02
CA GLN A 42 4.97 4.66 -10.71
C GLN A 42 4.90 5.11 -9.26
N ALA A 43 6.06 5.34 -8.66
CA ALA A 43 6.19 5.89 -7.32
C ALA A 43 7.41 6.78 -7.26
N LYS A 44 7.26 7.99 -6.69
CA LYS A 44 8.33 8.95 -6.56
C LYS A 44 8.27 9.67 -5.22
N VAL A 45 9.40 9.71 -4.52
CA VAL A 45 9.55 10.54 -3.32
C VAL A 45 9.82 11.96 -3.78
N VAL A 46 8.88 12.88 -3.50
CA VAL A 46 9.00 14.29 -3.91
C VAL A 46 9.72 15.11 -2.87
N SER A 47 9.56 14.77 -1.59
CA SER A 47 10.24 15.46 -0.50
C SER A 47 10.32 14.55 0.72
N ARG A 48 11.32 14.82 1.54
CA ARG A 48 11.48 14.16 2.85
C ARG A 48 11.95 15.21 3.86
N SER A 49 11.23 15.31 4.97
CA SER A 49 11.63 16.15 6.10
C SER A 49 11.51 15.32 7.37
N GLY A 50 12.64 14.80 7.85
CA GLY A 50 12.68 13.91 8.99
C GLY A 50 11.86 12.64 8.72
N ARG A 51 10.80 12.47 9.49
CA ARG A 51 9.90 11.30 9.38
C ARG A 51 8.67 11.54 8.52
N LEU A 52 8.60 12.69 7.88
CA LEU A 52 7.53 13.02 6.93
C LEU A 52 8.05 12.88 5.51
N VAL A 53 7.30 12.12 4.70
CA VAL A 53 7.64 11.88 3.31
C VAL A 53 6.44 12.26 2.46
N GLU A 54 6.69 12.99 1.38
CA GLU A 54 5.67 13.24 0.38
C GLU A 54 5.95 12.36 -0.83
N LEU A 55 4.92 11.61 -1.24
CA LEU A 55 5.04 10.55 -2.21
C LEU A 55 4.02 10.76 -3.33
N LEU A 56 4.46 10.65 -4.58
CA LEU A 56 3.57 10.58 -5.73
C LEU A 56 3.46 9.15 -6.19
N GLN A 57 2.23 8.65 -6.31
CA GLN A 57 1.98 7.29 -6.82
C GLN A 57 0.96 7.34 -7.95
N THR A 58 1.20 6.53 -8.96
CA THR A 58 0.26 6.31 -10.05
C THR A 58 -0.19 4.85 -9.98
N TYR A 59 -1.50 4.65 -9.84
CA TYR A 59 -2.10 3.32 -9.76
C TYR A 59 -2.73 2.96 -11.08
N LYS A 60 -2.66 1.67 -11.43
CA LYS A 60 -3.35 1.12 -12.59
C LYS A 60 -4.84 0.99 -12.26
N ALA A 61 -5.68 1.45 -13.19
CA ALA A 61 -7.13 1.31 -13.09
C ALA A 61 -7.64 0.66 -14.37
N PRO A 62 -7.44 -0.66 -14.57
CA PRO A 62 -7.59 -1.33 -15.85
C PRO A 62 -9.00 -1.30 -16.43
N TYR A 63 -10.04 -1.12 -15.63
CA TYR A 63 -11.41 -1.10 -16.12
C TYR A 63 -11.97 0.31 -16.32
N THR A 64 -11.08 1.31 -16.40
CA THR A 64 -11.45 2.72 -16.53
C THR A 64 -11.00 3.30 -17.87
N PHE A 65 -11.04 2.51 -18.95
CA PHE A 65 -10.64 2.92 -20.30
C PHE A 65 -9.20 3.44 -20.37
N GLY A 66 -8.29 2.79 -19.63
CA GLY A 66 -6.88 3.17 -19.61
C GLY A 66 -6.56 4.36 -18.72
N LEU A 67 -7.52 4.88 -17.98
CA LEU A 67 -7.28 5.96 -17.04
C LEU A 67 -6.50 5.45 -15.84
N SER A 68 -5.48 6.21 -15.41
CA SER A 68 -4.74 5.91 -14.19
C SER A 68 -5.25 6.78 -13.04
N ILE A 69 -4.97 6.34 -11.82
CA ILE A 69 -5.27 7.11 -10.62
C ILE A 69 -3.94 7.68 -10.10
N ASN A 70 -3.86 8.99 -10.01
CA ASN A 70 -2.68 9.68 -9.49
C ASN A 70 -2.99 10.16 -8.08
N ALA A 71 -2.09 9.86 -7.14
CA ALA A 71 -2.25 10.25 -5.75
C ALA A 71 -0.97 10.87 -5.21
N ARG A 72 -1.12 12.00 -4.53
CA ARG A 72 -0.05 12.61 -3.73
C ARG A 72 -0.35 12.29 -2.27
N LEU A 73 0.58 11.62 -1.62
CA LEU A 73 0.40 11.11 -0.26
C LEU A 73 1.38 11.76 0.70
N GLN A 74 0.93 12.00 1.92
CA GLN A 74 1.80 12.29 3.04
C GLN A 74 1.99 11.00 3.85
N VAL A 75 3.24 10.63 4.05
CA VAL A 75 3.62 9.44 4.83
C VAL A 75 4.32 9.88 6.09
N GLN A 76 3.85 9.41 7.24
CA GLN A 76 4.49 9.63 8.53
C GLN A 76 5.09 8.32 9.00
N GLU A 77 6.41 8.30 9.18
CA GLU A 77 7.16 7.12 9.56
C GLU A 77 7.44 7.09 11.05
N THR A 78 7.26 5.92 11.67
CA THR A 78 7.68 5.62 13.04
C THR A 78 8.51 4.35 12.98
N PRO A 79 9.79 4.45 12.60
CA PRO A 79 10.65 3.28 12.41
C PRO A 79 10.86 2.49 13.70
N PRO A 80 10.99 1.18 13.63
CA PRO A 80 10.75 0.30 12.48
C PRO A 80 9.36 -0.35 12.52
N SER A 81 8.38 0.26 13.17
CA SER A 81 7.14 -0.41 13.56
C SER A 81 5.90 0.07 12.83
N ARG A 82 5.87 1.33 12.37
CA ARG A 82 4.62 1.89 11.89
C ARG A 82 4.83 2.97 10.85
N MET A 83 3.95 2.99 9.86
CA MET A 83 3.87 4.02 8.85
C MET A 83 2.40 4.35 8.61
N ARG A 84 2.07 5.63 8.60
CA ARG A 84 0.72 6.11 8.30
C ARG A 84 0.78 6.95 7.03
N TYR A 85 -0.14 6.72 6.11
CA TYR A 85 -0.23 7.54 4.91
C TYR A 85 -1.65 8.07 4.73
N GLN A 86 -1.75 9.25 4.12
CA GLN A 86 -3.03 9.87 3.79
C GLN A 86 -2.90 10.69 2.51
N LEU A 87 -4.01 10.81 1.80
CA LEU A 87 -4.10 11.53 0.55
C LEU A 87 -3.99 13.04 0.82
N ILE A 88 -3.09 13.71 0.10
CA ILE A 88 -3.03 15.18 0.04
C ILE A 88 -3.92 15.66 -1.10
N SER A 89 -3.74 15.06 -2.28
CA SER A 89 -4.53 15.37 -3.47
C SER A 89 -4.44 14.19 -4.44
N GLY A 90 -5.41 14.10 -5.35
CA GLY A 90 -5.37 13.03 -6.33
C GLY A 90 -6.38 13.23 -7.44
N GLU A 91 -6.19 12.48 -8.53
CA GLU A 91 -7.11 12.40 -9.65
C GLU A 91 -7.86 11.09 -9.57
N ARG A 92 -9.18 11.12 -9.71
CA ARG A 92 -10.07 9.96 -9.69
C ARG A 92 -10.08 9.20 -8.37
N ILE A 93 -9.62 9.86 -7.30
CA ILE A 93 -9.60 9.28 -5.97
C ILE A 93 -10.02 10.36 -4.97
N LYS A 94 -10.98 10.05 -4.13
CA LYS A 94 -11.54 10.98 -3.15
C LYS A 94 -10.89 10.83 -1.78
N GLU A 95 -10.66 9.60 -1.36
CA GLU A 95 -10.00 9.28 -0.09
C GLU A 95 -9.03 8.13 -0.29
N LEU A 96 -7.88 8.24 0.33
CA LEU A 96 -6.92 7.14 0.44
C LEU A 96 -6.12 7.37 1.71
N GLN A 97 -6.21 6.43 2.64
CA GLN A 97 -5.44 6.47 3.86
C GLN A 97 -5.19 5.07 4.36
N GLY A 98 -4.14 4.91 5.10
CA GLY A 98 -3.85 3.61 5.66
C GLY A 98 -2.73 3.63 6.67
N ILE A 99 -2.55 2.47 7.29
CA ILE A 99 -1.52 2.23 8.27
C ILE A 99 -0.85 0.90 7.94
N TRP A 100 0.47 0.93 7.84
CA TRP A 100 1.30 -0.25 7.85
C TRP A 100 1.88 -0.43 9.23
N SER A 101 1.84 -1.64 9.78
CA SER A 101 2.46 -1.95 11.06
C SER A 101 3.30 -3.21 10.96
N ILE A 102 4.39 -3.21 11.69
CA ILE A 102 5.32 -4.33 11.82
C ILE A 102 5.40 -4.66 13.30
N THR A 103 4.89 -5.82 13.69
CA THR A 103 4.84 -6.24 15.09
C THR A 103 5.70 -7.49 15.25
N PRO A 104 6.73 -7.48 16.11
CA PRO A 104 7.48 -8.70 16.40
C PRO A 104 6.56 -9.79 16.95
N VAL A 105 6.70 -10.98 16.39
CA VAL A 105 5.99 -12.17 16.85
C VAL A 105 7.00 -13.31 16.97
N ARG A 106 6.54 -14.45 17.49
CA ARG A 106 7.41 -15.62 17.60
C ARG A 106 7.84 -16.07 16.20
N GLY A 107 9.15 -16.06 15.96
CA GLY A 107 9.74 -16.50 14.71
C GLY A 107 9.79 -15.47 13.60
N GLY A 108 9.43 -14.19 13.85
CA GLY A 108 9.50 -13.16 12.83
C GLY A 108 8.71 -11.93 13.15
N VAL A 109 8.01 -11.41 12.17
CA VAL A 109 7.16 -10.22 12.31
C VAL A 109 5.79 -10.46 11.68
N LEU A 110 4.78 -9.81 12.26
CA LEU A 110 3.46 -9.69 11.65
C LEU A 110 3.41 -8.35 10.94
N VAL A 111 3.24 -8.39 9.62
CA VAL A 111 3.08 -7.19 8.79
C VAL A 111 1.59 -7.03 8.50
N ARG A 112 1.05 -5.88 8.85
CA ARG A 112 -0.37 -5.58 8.65
C ARG A 112 -0.53 -4.29 7.86
N HIS A 113 -1.46 -4.31 6.91
CA HIS A 113 -1.86 -3.14 6.15
C HIS A 113 -3.36 -2.92 6.33
N GLN A 114 -3.73 -1.79 6.92
CA GLN A 114 -5.11 -1.33 7.03
C GLN A 114 -5.31 -0.22 6.02
N LEU A 115 -6.28 -0.37 5.14
CA LEU A 115 -6.49 0.51 4.00
C LEU A 115 -7.92 1.01 3.96
N GLN A 116 -8.09 2.30 3.70
CA GLN A 116 -9.39 2.89 3.38
C GLN A 116 -9.25 3.69 2.10
N VAL A 117 -10.08 3.36 1.11
CA VAL A 117 -10.05 4.00 -0.20
C VAL A 117 -11.46 4.31 -0.67
N VAL A 118 -11.65 5.53 -1.21
CA VAL A 118 -12.87 5.94 -1.88
C VAL A 118 -12.46 6.48 -3.25
N PRO A 119 -12.72 5.74 -4.34
CA PRO A 119 -12.40 6.21 -5.68
C PRO A 119 -13.44 7.21 -6.16
N GLN A 120 -13.06 8.03 -7.12
CA GLN A 120 -13.96 8.93 -7.83
C GLN A 120 -14.22 8.34 -9.21
N LEU A 121 -15.10 7.35 -9.25
CA LEU A 121 -15.46 6.59 -10.44
C LEU A 121 -16.97 6.51 -10.58
N PRO A 122 -17.50 6.32 -11.82
CA PRO A 122 -18.93 6.04 -12.00
C PRO A 122 -19.37 4.84 -11.17
N SER A 123 -20.59 4.90 -10.65
CA SER A 123 -21.10 3.87 -9.75
C SER A 123 -21.08 2.46 -10.33
N PHE A 124 -21.25 2.32 -11.66
CA PHE A 124 -21.24 1.01 -12.30
C PHE A 124 -19.86 0.35 -12.34
N LEU A 125 -18.78 1.13 -12.06
CA LEU A 125 -17.41 0.61 -11.98
C LEU A 125 -16.96 0.27 -10.57
N LEU A 126 -17.71 0.67 -9.54
CA LEU A 126 -17.27 0.53 -8.15
C LEU A 126 -17.10 -0.93 -7.74
N GLY A 127 -18.03 -1.80 -8.08
CA GLY A 127 -17.92 -3.22 -7.74
C GLY A 127 -16.68 -3.86 -8.32
N THR A 128 -16.41 -3.62 -9.59
CA THR A 128 -15.22 -4.12 -10.28
C THR A 128 -13.94 -3.55 -9.65
N TYR A 129 -13.96 -2.26 -9.33
CA TYR A 129 -12.82 -1.59 -8.70
C TYR A 129 -12.49 -2.23 -7.35
N TYR A 130 -13.49 -2.46 -6.50
CA TYR A 130 -13.25 -3.06 -5.18
C TYR A 130 -12.78 -4.52 -5.28
N GLU A 131 -13.30 -5.29 -6.23
CA GLU A 131 -12.78 -6.64 -6.49
C GLU A 131 -11.30 -6.61 -6.89
N LEU A 132 -10.93 -5.65 -7.73
CA LEU A 132 -9.54 -5.47 -8.15
C LEU A 132 -8.65 -5.10 -6.94
N ILE A 133 -9.10 -4.20 -6.08
CA ILE A 133 -8.37 -3.82 -4.87
C ILE A 133 -8.13 -5.03 -3.97
N GLU A 134 -9.16 -5.86 -3.77
CA GLU A 134 -9.02 -7.07 -2.96
C GLU A 134 -8.01 -8.04 -3.55
N THR A 135 -8.06 -8.28 -4.86
CA THR A 135 -7.09 -9.13 -5.56
C THR A 135 -5.68 -8.57 -5.43
N ASN A 136 -5.52 -7.26 -5.65
CA ASN A 136 -4.22 -6.61 -5.56
C ASN A 136 -3.66 -6.63 -4.14
N LEU A 137 -4.50 -6.46 -3.12
CA LEU A 137 -4.06 -6.57 -1.73
C LEU A 137 -3.49 -7.94 -1.41
N ARG A 138 -4.16 -9.01 -1.85
CA ARG A 138 -3.66 -10.38 -1.65
C ARG A 138 -2.31 -10.58 -2.33
N GLN A 139 -2.20 -10.18 -3.59
CA GLN A 139 -0.97 -10.31 -4.36
C GLN A 139 0.15 -9.47 -3.75
N SER A 140 -0.16 -8.23 -3.37
CA SER A 140 0.82 -7.30 -2.80
C SER A 140 1.40 -7.81 -1.48
N MET A 141 0.57 -8.38 -0.61
CA MET A 141 1.06 -8.93 0.65
C MET A 141 1.99 -10.11 0.42
N GLN A 142 1.67 -10.98 -0.55
CA GLN A 142 2.52 -12.12 -0.89
C GLN A 142 3.84 -11.66 -1.52
N ILE A 143 3.79 -10.70 -2.44
CA ILE A 143 4.99 -10.15 -3.09
C ILE A 143 5.87 -9.45 -2.05
N LEU A 144 5.28 -8.67 -1.17
CA LEU A 144 6.00 -7.96 -0.11
C LEU A 144 6.73 -8.96 0.80
N ALA A 145 6.06 -10.03 1.21
CA ALA A 145 6.68 -11.08 2.01
C ALA A 145 7.86 -11.72 1.29
N GLN A 146 7.72 -11.99 -0.01
CA GLN A 146 8.81 -12.54 -0.83
C GLN A 146 9.98 -11.58 -0.91
N GLN A 147 9.73 -10.27 -1.08
CA GLN A 147 10.78 -9.26 -1.10
C GLN A 147 11.52 -9.19 0.24
N MET A 148 10.80 -9.30 1.35
CA MET A 148 11.39 -9.32 2.68
C MET A 148 12.27 -10.54 2.93
N LEU A 149 11.95 -11.68 2.29
CA LEU A 149 12.72 -12.90 2.42
C LEU A 149 13.99 -12.91 1.57
N LYS A 150 14.10 -12.05 0.59
CA LYS A 150 15.31 -11.92 -0.24
C LYS A 150 16.45 -11.37 0.59
N GLY A 151 17.54 -12.05 0.53
CA GLY A 151 18.71 -11.76 1.25
C GLY A 151 19.49 -10.80 1.37
#